data_6ad2957bf083a532426fe9cf54877001
#
_entry.id   6ad2957bf083a532426fe9cf54877001
#
_cell.length_a   1.000
_cell.length_b   1.000
_cell.length_c   1.000
_cell.angle_alpha   90.00
_cell.angle_beta   90.00
_cell.angle_gamma   90.00
#
_symmetry.space_group_name_H-M   'P 1'
#
loop_
_entity.id
_entity.type
_entity.pdbx_description
1 polymer ?
#
loop_
_entity_poly.entity_id
_entity_poly.type
_entity_poly.pdbx_seq_one_letter_code
_entity_poly.pdbx_strand_id
1 'polypeptide(L)'
;SRRAYREAAKGGVEVYLDLHDSPLPDAAEEEEKLLASMSKEERQAYRKKLKKAEEKKAKESAEKKLAEEKEAKEAEKDGKKKNQVKRKEDPDPHGDALLATKTPLAQAERLLEPLLRHAASFEDTHLLAFQVFTRKGKLLLALRACSAAMKCAPDSFAARRDVAHLAAVAATCDATGAARAVLTDGLKALTGGKDAKAYAQALVAQATSALDAALAAEAVKLAGGDFASAANTAAEGAASGGIDDAVAAVAALRRVGAGADALEAKFAGAFPYSNAFGGAKATKEAKI
;
A
#
# COMPACT_ATOMS: atom_id res chain seq x y z
N SER A 1 17.10 0.81 14.24
CA SER A 1 16.36 1.68 15.16
C SER A 1 14.87 1.38 15.09
N ARG A 2 14.08 1.68 16.16
CA ARG A 2 12.62 1.44 16.18
C ARG A 2 11.88 2.16 15.05
N ARG A 3 12.34 3.36 14.68
CA ARG A 3 11.77 4.14 13.56
C ARG A 3 11.95 3.41 12.22
N ALA A 4 13.17 2.93 11.93
CA ALA A 4 13.44 2.23 10.69
C ALA A 4 12.62 0.93 10.56
N TYR A 5 12.46 0.18 11.65
CA TYR A 5 11.59 -1.00 11.67
C TYR A 5 10.12 -0.63 11.39
N ARG A 6 9.61 0.44 12.02
CA ARG A 6 8.24 0.90 11.79
C ARG A 6 8.02 1.24 10.32
N GLU A 7 8.91 2.04 9.72
CA GLU A 7 8.79 2.44 8.31
C GLU A 7 8.87 1.22 7.37
N ALA A 8 9.79 0.29 7.63
CA ALA A 8 9.90 -0.93 6.84
C ALA A 8 8.65 -1.83 6.96
N ALA A 9 8.11 -1.98 8.18
CA ALA A 9 6.91 -2.77 8.40
C ALA A 9 5.67 -2.12 7.76
N LYS A 10 5.54 -0.78 7.80
CA LYS A 10 4.48 -0.04 7.10
C LYS A 10 4.56 -0.30 5.60
N GLY A 11 5.72 -0.06 4.99
CA GLY A 11 5.91 -0.31 3.55
C GLY A 11 5.63 -1.77 3.17
N GLY A 12 6.02 -2.73 4.01
CA GLY A 12 5.68 -4.14 3.78
C GLY A 12 4.18 -4.42 3.82
N VAL A 13 3.42 -3.79 4.73
CA VAL A 13 1.94 -3.90 4.76
C VAL A 13 1.33 -3.30 3.51
N GLU A 14 1.80 -2.11 3.07
CA GLU A 14 1.32 -1.43 1.87
C GLU A 14 1.55 -2.28 0.61
N VAL A 15 2.76 -2.85 0.44
CA VAL A 15 3.07 -3.76 -0.67
C VAL A 15 2.14 -4.97 -0.70
N TYR A 16 1.83 -5.58 0.45
CA TYR A 16 0.90 -6.71 0.49
C TYR A 16 -0.56 -6.31 0.26
N LEU A 17 -0.96 -5.08 0.60
CA LEU A 17 -2.27 -4.55 0.23
C LEU A 17 -2.38 -4.34 -1.28
N ASP A 18 -1.35 -3.75 -1.89
CA ASP A 18 -1.27 -3.55 -3.34
C ASP A 18 -1.26 -4.89 -4.10
N LEU A 19 -0.51 -5.87 -3.58
CA LEU A 19 -0.47 -7.22 -4.14
C LEU A 19 -1.82 -7.94 -4.03
N HIS A 20 -2.61 -7.65 -3.00
CA HIS A 20 -3.97 -8.17 -2.88
C HIS A 20 -4.92 -7.52 -3.88
N ASP A 21 -4.85 -6.19 -4.04
CA ASP A 21 -5.74 -5.41 -4.90
C ASP A 21 -5.38 -5.57 -6.39
N SER A 22 -4.09 -5.77 -6.68
CA SER A 22 -3.54 -5.98 -8.02
C SER A 22 -2.55 -7.15 -7.99
N PRO A 23 -3.06 -8.40 -8.01
CA PRO A 23 -2.20 -9.58 -7.98
C PRO A 23 -1.21 -9.57 -9.14
N LEU A 24 0.04 -9.90 -8.86
CA LEU A 24 1.02 -10.13 -9.94
C LEU A 24 0.51 -11.29 -10.80
N PRO A 25 0.65 -11.17 -12.13
CA PRO A 25 0.30 -12.27 -13.00
C PRO A 25 1.10 -13.51 -12.61
N ASP A 26 0.46 -14.66 -12.58
CA ASP A 26 1.14 -15.92 -12.22
C ASP A 26 2.23 -16.17 -13.27
N ALA A 27 3.48 -16.26 -12.84
CA ALA A 27 4.62 -16.47 -13.74
C ALA A 27 4.41 -17.73 -14.62
N ALA A 28 3.67 -18.72 -14.13
CA ALA A 28 3.27 -19.90 -14.89
C ALA A 28 2.24 -19.56 -15.98
N GLU A 29 1.27 -18.68 -15.72
CA GLU A 29 0.29 -18.22 -16.72
C GLU A 29 0.93 -17.33 -17.77
N GLU A 30 1.88 -16.46 -17.40
CA GLU A 30 2.63 -15.64 -18.34
C GLU A 30 3.52 -16.51 -19.24
N GLU A 31 4.20 -17.50 -18.65
CA GLU A 31 5.00 -18.46 -19.41
C GLU A 31 4.11 -19.28 -20.37
N GLU A 32 2.94 -19.71 -19.93
CA GLU A 32 1.98 -20.43 -20.79
C GLU A 32 1.47 -19.55 -21.94
N LYS A 33 1.11 -18.29 -21.67
CA LYS A 33 0.72 -17.31 -22.69
C LYS A 33 1.85 -17.04 -23.67
N LEU A 34 3.08 -16.87 -23.17
CA LEU A 34 4.27 -16.70 -23.97
C LEU A 34 4.53 -17.93 -24.84
N LEU A 35 4.47 -19.13 -24.26
CA LEU A 35 4.60 -20.38 -25.00
C LEU A 35 3.47 -20.57 -26.03
N ALA A 36 2.25 -20.15 -25.73
CA ALA A 36 1.14 -20.22 -26.65
C ALA A 36 1.33 -19.31 -27.89
N SER A 37 1.97 -18.15 -27.71
CA SER A 37 2.27 -17.21 -28.79
C SER A 37 3.45 -17.61 -29.69
N MET A 38 4.31 -18.52 -29.23
CA MET A 38 5.51 -18.97 -29.92
C MET A 38 5.23 -20.11 -30.92
N SER A 39 5.99 -20.16 -32.02
CA SER A 39 6.01 -21.30 -32.94
C SER A 39 6.56 -22.57 -32.27
N LYS A 40 6.32 -23.73 -32.86
CA LYS A 40 6.79 -25.01 -32.30
C LYS A 40 8.31 -25.08 -32.15
N GLU A 41 9.05 -24.44 -33.04
CA GLU A 41 10.51 -24.40 -33.04
C GLU A 41 11.03 -23.46 -31.93
N GLU A 42 10.42 -22.28 -31.80
CA GLU A 42 10.74 -21.32 -30.77
C GLU A 42 10.47 -21.87 -29.36
N ARG A 43 9.36 -22.59 -29.16
CA ARG A 43 9.06 -23.27 -27.89
C ARG A 43 10.14 -24.29 -27.50
N GLN A 44 10.65 -25.06 -28.46
CA GLN A 44 11.73 -26.00 -28.20
C GLN A 44 13.04 -25.30 -27.84
N ALA A 45 13.37 -24.21 -28.55
CA ALA A 45 14.56 -23.41 -28.26
C ALA A 45 14.46 -22.74 -26.87
N TYR A 46 13.30 -22.21 -26.53
CA TYR A 46 13.03 -21.59 -25.22
C TYR A 46 13.19 -22.59 -24.09
N ARG A 47 12.55 -23.78 -24.18
CA ARG A 47 12.67 -24.86 -23.17
C ARG A 47 14.12 -25.32 -23.00
N LYS A 48 14.89 -25.45 -24.09
CA LYS A 48 16.32 -25.78 -24.03
C LYS A 48 17.13 -24.71 -23.31
N LYS A 49 16.81 -23.43 -23.56
CA LYS A 49 17.47 -22.28 -22.93
C LYS A 49 17.16 -22.24 -21.43
N LEU A 50 15.91 -22.46 -21.05
CA LEU A 50 15.46 -22.50 -19.64
C LEU A 50 16.16 -23.62 -18.88
N LYS A 51 16.14 -24.84 -19.42
CA LYS A 51 16.82 -25.99 -18.81
C LYS A 51 18.32 -25.77 -18.64
N LYS A 52 18.97 -25.14 -19.61
CA LYS A 52 20.40 -24.79 -19.52
C LYS A 52 20.66 -23.70 -18.47
N ALA A 53 19.75 -22.75 -18.29
CA ALA A 53 19.84 -21.72 -17.26
C ALA A 53 19.65 -22.30 -15.87
N GLU A 54 18.69 -23.22 -15.69
CA GLU A 54 18.45 -23.93 -14.43
C GLU A 54 19.65 -24.83 -14.06
N GLU A 55 20.19 -25.59 -15.01
CA GLU A 55 21.38 -26.40 -14.80
C GLU A 55 22.58 -25.53 -14.40
N LYS A 56 22.74 -24.35 -15.01
CA LYS A 56 23.80 -23.40 -14.66
C LYS A 56 23.62 -22.85 -13.24
N LYS A 57 22.40 -22.43 -12.89
CA LYS A 57 22.06 -21.96 -11.52
C LYS A 57 22.27 -23.08 -10.49
N ALA A 58 21.85 -24.30 -10.79
CA ALA A 58 22.05 -25.44 -9.91
C ALA A 58 23.52 -25.78 -9.69
N LYS A 59 24.36 -25.72 -10.74
CA LYS A 59 25.81 -25.91 -10.63
C LYS A 59 26.46 -24.82 -9.81
N GLU A 60 26.13 -23.56 -10.07
CA GLU A 60 26.66 -22.39 -9.36
C GLU A 60 26.29 -22.42 -7.87
N SER A 61 25.05 -22.81 -7.54
CA SER A 61 24.60 -23.00 -6.15
C SER A 61 25.28 -24.17 -5.45
N ALA A 62 25.53 -25.26 -6.17
CA ALA A 62 26.25 -26.43 -5.64
C ALA A 62 27.73 -26.12 -5.42
N GLU A 63 28.37 -25.40 -6.34
CA GLU A 63 29.77 -24.97 -6.24
C GLU A 63 29.97 -23.98 -5.09
N LYS A 64 29.03 -23.03 -4.90
CA LYS A 64 29.01 -22.12 -3.76
C LYS A 64 28.88 -22.84 -2.42
N LYS A 65 27.98 -23.83 -2.32
CA LYS A 65 27.83 -24.68 -1.12
C LYS A 65 29.08 -25.49 -0.81
N LEU A 66 29.74 -26.01 -1.84
CA LEU A 66 30.98 -26.79 -1.68
C LEU A 66 32.17 -25.90 -1.25
N ALA A 67 32.22 -24.65 -1.75
CA ALA A 67 33.21 -23.66 -1.34
C ALA A 67 33.02 -23.24 0.12
N GLU A 68 31.78 -22.97 0.54
CA GLU A 68 31.44 -22.65 1.94
C GLU A 68 31.76 -23.81 2.89
N GLU A 69 31.50 -25.05 2.49
CA GLU A 69 31.83 -26.24 3.31
C GLU A 69 33.33 -26.45 3.45
N LYS A 70 34.11 -26.16 2.41
CA LYS A 70 35.58 -26.18 2.46
C LYS A 70 36.17 -25.08 3.36
N GLU A 71 35.67 -23.84 3.22
CA GLU A 71 36.08 -22.74 4.09
C GLU A 71 35.71 -22.97 5.56
N ALA A 72 34.54 -23.58 5.83
CA ALA A 72 34.13 -23.94 7.18
C ALA A 72 35.04 -24.98 7.80
N LYS A 73 35.47 -25.98 7.03
CA LYS A 73 36.40 -27.04 7.48
C LYS A 73 37.83 -26.53 7.68
N GLU A 74 38.30 -25.56 6.88
CA GLU A 74 39.60 -24.92 7.07
C GLU A 74 39.60 -23.96 8.28
N ALA A 75 38.50 -23.24 8.51
CA ALA A 75 38.36 -22.36 9.68
C ALA A 75 38.33 -23.12 11.02
N GLU A 76 37.85 -24.36 11.01
CA GLU A 76 37.85 -25.27 12.20
C GLU A 76 39.26 -25.79 12.51
N LYS A 77 40.14 -25.96 11.53
CA LYS A 77 41.52 -26.40 11.70
C LYS A 77 42.48 -25.36 12.24
N ASP A 78 42.22 -24.08 12.02
CA ASP A 78 43.18 -22.99 12.29
C ASP A 78 42.92 -22.25 13.62
N GLY A 79 42.15 -22.79 14.55
CA GLY A 79 42.05 -22.41 15.98
C GLY A 79 41.97 -20.91 16.32
N LYS A 80 41.94 -20.03 15.35
CA LYS A 80 41.82 -18.58 15.54
C LYS A 80 40.33 -18.15 15.50
N LYS A 81 39.77 -18.01 16.73
CA LYS A 81 38.52 -17.27 16.93
C LYS A 81 38.65 -15.83 16.42
N LYS A 82 38.50 -15.60 15.14
CA LYS A 82 38.08 -14.32 14.61
C LYS A 82 36.57 -14.27 14.72
N ASN A 83 36.06 -13.53 15.68
CA ASN A 83 34.66 -13.16 15.86
C ASN A 83 34.17 -12.23 14.71
N GLN A 84 34.37 -12.65 13.47
CA GLN A 84 33.65 -12.09 12.34
C GLN A 84 32.37 -12.89 12.19
N VAL A 85 31.28 -12.34 12.71
CA VAL A 85 29.91 -12.78 12.36
C VAL A 85 29.80 -12.62 10.84
N LYS A 86 30.14 -13.69 10.08
CA LYS A 86 29.86 -13.72 8.63
C LYS A 86 28.35 -13.50 8.52
N ARG A 87 27.94 -12.36 8.00
CA ARG A 87 26.54 -12.12 7.64
C ARG A 87 26.18 -13.20 6.64
N LYS A 88 25.25 -14.07 6.99
CA LYS A 88 24.69 -15.03 6.03
C LYS A 88 24.16 -14.24 4.86
N GLU A 89 24.56 -14.60 3.65
CA GLU A 89 23.96 -14.00 2.45
C GLU A 89 22.47 -14.22 2.49
N ASP A 90 21.73 -13.20 2.14
CA ASP A 90 20.26 -13.26 2.07
C ASP A 90 19.89 -14.23 0.93
N PRO A 91 19.13 -15.30 1.20
CA PRO A 91 18.70 -16.23 0.16
C PRO A 91 17.74 -15.61 -0.86
N ASP A 92 17.12 -14.47 -0.54
CA ASP A 92 16.16 -13.77 -1.38
C ASP A 92 16.44 -12.25 -1.36
N PRO A 93 17.57 -11.80 -1.95
CA PRO A 93 17.99 -10.40 -1.89
C PRO A 93 17.03 -9.42 -2.59
N HIS A 94 16.15 -9.90 -3.45
CA HIS A 94 15.16 -9.12 -4.18
C HIS A 94 13.74 -9.28 -3.63
N GLY A 95 13.51 -10.20 -2.71
CA GLY A 95 12.19 -10.44 -2.12
C GLY A 95 11.21 -11.18 -3.04
N ASP A 96 11.70 -11.84 -4.09
CA ASP A 96 10.85 -12.53 -5.07
C ASP A 96 9.99 -13.62 -4.42
N ALA A 97 10.54 -14.36 -3.46
CA ALA A 97 9.81 -15.40 -2.72
C ALA A 97 8.74 -14.79 -1.80
N LEU A 98 8.96 -13.58 -1.28
CA LEU A 98 7.98 -12.87 -0.46
C LEU A 98 6.82 -12.33 -1.30
N LEU A 99 7.10 -11.91 -2.54
CA LEU A 99 6.08 -11.45 -3.48
C LEU A 99 5.23 -12.59 -4.06
N ALA A 100 5.80 -13.79 -4.18
CA ALA A 100 5.11 -14.98 -4.70
C ALA A 100 4.08 -15.59 -3.70
N THR A 101 3.64 -14.84 -2.70
CA THR A 101 2.69 -15.32 -1.69
C THR A 101 1.27 -15.43 -2.24
N LYS A 102 0.59 -16.55 -1.95
CA LYS A 102 -0.83 -16.75 -2.27
C LYS A 102 -1.78 -16.09 -1.26
N THR A 103 -1.26 -15.59 -0.14
CA THR A 103 -2.08 -15.04 0.95
C THR A 103 -1.53 -13.68 1.42
N PRO A 104 -1.56 -12.64 0.56
CA PRO A 104 -0.94 -11.35 0.89
C PRO A 104 -1.56 -10.70 2.14
N LEU A 105 -2.88 -10.77 2.34
CA LEU A 105 -3.53 -10.23 3.53
C LEU A 105 -3.12 -10.92 4.84
N ALA A 106 -2.72 -12.20 4.80
CA ALA A 106 -2.21 -12.87 5.99
C ALA A 106 -0.80 -12.38 6.35
N GLN A 107 0.04 -12.12 5.33
CA GLN A 107 1.37 -11.53 5.53
C GLN A 107 1.25 -10.07 6.01
N ALA A 108 0.34 -9.29 5.43
CA ALA A 108 0.04 -7.94 5.90
C ALA A 108 -0.37 -7.93 7.39
N GLU A 109 -1.28 -8.82 7.82
CA GLU A 109 -1.71 -8.92 9.22
C GLU A 109 -0.54 -9.29 10.14
N ARG A 110 0.36 -10.19 9.70
CA ARG A 110 1.56 -10.58 10.45
C ARG A 110 2.52 -9.41 10.68
N LEU A 111 2.72 -8.55 9.67
CA LEU A 111 3.55 -7.35 9.81
C LEU A 111 2.84 -6.26 10.61
N LEU A 112 1.51 -6.21 10.56
CA LEU A 112 0.71 -5.23 11.28
C LEU A 112 0.68 -5.50 12.80
N GLU A 113 0.72 -6.77 13.24
CA GLU A 113 0.63 -7.13 14.65
C GLU A 113 1.68 -6.43 15.54
N PRO A 114 2.98 -6.45 15.21
CA PRO A 114 3.98 -5.71 16.00
C PRO A 114 3.79 -4.19 15.93
N LEU A 115 3.26 -3.64 14.84
CA LEU A 115 2.93 -2.21 14.74
C LEU A 115 1.81 -1.86 15.73
N LEU A 116 0.73 -2.63 15.78
CA LEU A 116 -0.37 -2.43 16.72
C LEU A 116 0.08 -2.57 18.18
N ARG A 117 1.08 -3.41 18.45
CA ARG A 117 1.59 -3.64 19.81
C ARG A 117 2.55 -2.54 20.28
N HIS A 118 3.41 -2.04 19.38
CA HIS A 118 4.53 -1.17 19.75
C HIS A 118 4.47 0.24 19.15
N ALA A 119 3.56 0.49 18.24
CA ALA A 119 3.39 1.76 17.54
C ALA A 119 1.92 2.23 17.51
N ALA A 120 1.13 1.83 18.51
CA ALA A 120 -0.29 2.17 18.62
C ALA A 120 -0.58 3.66 18.87
N SER A 121 0.43 4.46 19.18
CA SER A 121 0.29 5.91 19.33
C SER A 121 0.32 6.67 17.99
N PHE A 122 0.63 5.99 16.90
CA PHE A 122 0.70 6.59 15.56
C PHE A 122 -0.57 6.30 14.77
N GLU A 123 -1.13 7.33 14.20
CA GLU A 123 -2.34 7.25 13.37
C GLU A 123 -2.16 6.27 12.20
N ASP A 124 -1.04 6.37 11.47
CA ASP A 124 -0.72 5.53 10.30
C ASP A 124 -0.91 4.04 10.58
N THR A 125 -0.54 3.59 11.79
CA THR A 125 -0.70 2.18 12.21
C THR A 125 -2.16 1.76 12.17
N HIS A 126 -3.06 2.64 12.61
CA HIS A 126 -4.49 2.36 12.65
C HIS A 126 -5.16 2.51 11.28
N LEU A 127 -4.68 3.43 10.43
CA LEU A 127 -5.14 3.54 9.04
C LEU A 127 -4.78 2.26 8.25
N LEU A 128 -3.56 1.74 8.40
CA LEU A 128 -3.18 0.46 7.80
C LEU A 128 -3.98 -0.71 8.37
N ALA A 129 -4.21 -0.71 9.69
CA ALA A 129 -5.05 -1.72 10.34
C ALA A 129 -6.47 -1.73 9.77
N PHE A 130 -7.05 -0.56 9.58
CA PHE A 130 -8.36 -0.42 8.94
C PHE A 130 -8.36 -1.04 7.54
N GLN A 131 -7.38 -0.71 6.70
CA GLN A 131 -7.30 -1.22 5.34
C GLN A 131 -7.19 -2.75 5.29
N VAL A 132 -6.36 -3.36 6.14
CA VAL A 132 -6.20 -4.81 6.23
C VAL A 132 -7.49 -5.47 6.73
N PHE A 133 -8.10 -4.96 7.81
CA PHE A 133 -9.27 -5.59 8.41
C PHE A 133 -10.53 -5.45 7.55
N THR A 134 -10.67 -4.35 6.82
CA THR A 134 -11.79 -4.15 5.89
C THR A 134 -11.73 -5.17 4.74
N ARG A 135 -10.55 -5.36 4.12
CA ARG A 135 -10.35 -6.37 3.06
C ARG A 135 -10.54 -7.81 3.56
N LYS A 136 -10.25 -8.06 4.84
CA LYS A 136 -10.50 -9.36 5.49
C LYS A 136 -11.96 -9.54 5.95
N GLY A 137 -12.82 -8.56 5.78
CA GLY A 137 -14.22 -8.60 6.27
C GLY A 137 -14.34 -8.55 7.81
N LYS A 138 -13.27 -8.21 8.54
CA LYS A 138 -13.26 -8.14 10.02
C LYS A 138 -13.74 -6.76 10.49
N LEU A 139 -15.02 -6.44 10.27
CA LEU A 139 -15.58 -5.09 10.46
C LEU A 139 -15.48 -4.56 11.89
N LEU A 140 -15.57 -5.41 12.92
CA LEU A 140 -15.41 -4.98 14.32
C LEU A 140 -13.96 -4.56 14.61
N LEU A 141 -12.97 -5.23 14.00
CA LEU A 141 -11.57 -4.82 14.11
C LEU A 141 -11.31 -3.54 13.32
N ALA A 142 -11.95 -3.38 12.16
CA ALA A 142 -11.92 -2.15 11.37
C ALA A 142 -12.53 -0.98 12.16
N LEU A 143 -13.67 -1.17 12.84
CA LEU A 143 -14.27 -0.17 13.74
C LEU A 143 -13.31 0.24 14.88
N ARG A 144 -12.66 -0.74 15.50
CA ARG A 144 -11.65 -0.48 16.54
C ARG A 144 -10.49 0.34 15.98
N ALA A 145 -10.02 0.03 14.77
CA ALA A 145 -8.95 0.77 14.11
C ALA A 145 -9.37 2.22 13.82
N CYS A 146 -10.56 2.46 13.24
CA CYS A 146 -11.11 3.80 13.05
C CYS A 146 -11.20 4.58 14.36
N SER A 147 -11.73 3.96 15.41
CA SER A 147 -11.85 4.61 16.73
C SER A 147 -10.49 4.97 17.33
N ALA A 148 -9.47 4.15 17.10
CA ALA A 148 -8.10 4.41 17.56
C ALA A 148 -7.44 5.50 16.72
N ALA A 149 -7.59 5.50 15.39
CA ALA A 149 -7.09 6.56 14.51
C ALA A 149 -7.67 7.92 14.89
N MET A 150 -8.99 8.00 15.09
CA MET A 150 -9.67 9.22 15.52
C MET A 150 -9.25 9.71 16.91
N LYS A 151 -8.79 8.82 17.80
CA LYS A 151 -8.21 9.21 19.09
C LYS A 151 -6.79 9.74 18.97
N CYS A 152 -6.00 9.20 18.04
CA CYS A 152 -4.63 9.65 17.78
C CYS A 152 -4.64 11.03 17.08
N ALA A 153 -5.52 11.21 16.10
CA ALA A 153 -5.62 12.41 15.29
C ALA A 153 -7.10 12.75 14.99
N PRO A 154 -7.79 13.49 15.89
CA PRO A 154 -9.22 13.78 15.76
C PRO A 154 -9.57 14.59 14.49
N ASP A 155 -8.64 15.42 14.00
CA ASP A 155 -8.82 16.28 12.85
C ASP A 155 -8.36 15.66 11.52
N SER A 156 -7.86 14.44 11.56
CA SER A 156 -7.38 13.75 10.36
C SER A 156 -8.50 13.41 9.38
N PHE A 157 -8.39 13.92 8.18
CA PHE A 157 -9.30 13.57 7.09
C PHE A 157 -9.12 12.13 6.61
N ALA A 158 -7.91 11.56 6.72
CA ALA A 158 -7.67 10.15 6.42
C ALA A 158 -8.48 9.22 7.35
N ALA A 159 -8.46 9.48 8.66
CA ALA A 159 -9.25 8.72 9.62
C ALA A 159 -10.76 8.90 9.40
N ARG A 160 -11.21 10.14 9.11
CA ARG A 160 -12.63 10.44 8.82
C ARG A 160 -13.10 9.79 7.52
N ARG A 161 -12.26 9.75 6.48
CA ARG A 161 -12.53 9.01 5.23
C ARG A 161 -12.76 7.52 5.53
N ASP A 162 -11.92 6.92 6.35
CA ASP A 162 -12.04 5.51 6.72
C ASP A 162 -13.31 5.24 7.52
N VAL A 163 -13.75 6.17 8.38
CA VAL A 163 -15.05 6.10 9.05
C VAL A 163 -16.21 6.12 8.04
N ALA A 164 -16.16 7.02 7.04
CA ALA A 164 -17.18 7.07 5.99
C ALA A 164 -17.24 5.76 5.18
N HIS A 165 -16.07 5.22 4.83
CA HIS A 165 -15.96 3.93 4.14
C HIS A 165 -16.54 2.79 4.98
N LEU A 166 -16.17 2.70 6.26
CA LEU A 166 -16.70 1.68 7.15
C LEU A 166 -18.22 1.77 7.29
N ALA A 167 -18.76 2.99 7.38
CA ALA A 167 -20.22 3.20 7.48
C ALA A 167 -20.93 2.72 6.21
N ALA A 168 -20.34 2.93 5.02
CA ALA A 168 -20.88 2.43 3.76
C ALA A 168 -20.83 0.90 3.69
N VAL A 169 -19.69 0.28 4.03
CA VAL A 169 -19.55 -1.19 4.06
C VAL A 169 -20.48 -1.82 5.09
N ALA A 170 -20.62 -1.21 6.26
CA ALA A 170 -21.51 -1.70 7.30
C ALA A 170 -23.01 -1.65 6.90
N ALA A 171 -23.40 -0.73 6.03
CA ALA A 171 -24.76 -0.65 5.52
C ALA A 171 -25.12 -1.86 4.65
N THR A 172 -24.15 -2.45 3.96
CA THR A 172 -24.33 -3.57 3.02
C THR A 172 -23.94 -4.93 3.61
N CYS A 173 -23.35 -4.96 4.82
CA CYS A 173 -22.87 -6.21 5.40
C CYS A 173 -24.00 -7.06 6.01
N ASP A 174 -23.79 -8.39 5.98
CA ASP A 174 -24.73 -9.39 6.54
C ASP A 174 -24.53 -9.64 8.05
N ALA A 175 -23.87 -8.73 8.75
CA ALA A 175 -23.66 -8.86 10.19
C ALA A 175 -25.03 -8.89 10.93
N THR A 176 -25.18 -9.79 11.88
CA THR A 176 -26.41 -9.99 12.65
C THR A 176 -26.15 -10.01 14.15
N GLY A 177 -27.20 -9.92 14.95
CA GLY A 177 -27.12 -10.04 16.40
C GLY A 177 -26.25 -8.98 17.07
N ALA A 178 -25.52 -9.37 18.10
CA ALA A 178 -24.69 -8.48 18.91
C ALA A 178 -23.59 -7.77 18.10
N ALA A 179 -23.00 -8.43 17.10
CA ALA A 179 -21.98 -7.82 16.26
C ALA A 179 -22.53 -6.64 15.46
N ARG A 180 -23.75 -6.75 14.93
CA ARG A 180 -24.44 -5.66 14.25
C ARG A 180 -24.73 -4.49 15.18
N ALA A 181 -25.19 -4.76 16.41
CA ALA A 181 -25.47 -3.72 17.39
C ALA A 181 -24.20 -2.92 17.74
N VAL A 182 -23.11 -3.61 18.09
CA VAL A 182 -21.83 -2.97 18.41
C VAL A 182 -21.30 -2.14 17.24
N LEU A 183 -21.39 -2.67 16.00
CA LEU A 183 -20.96 -1.95 14.80
C LEU A 183 -21.79 -0.68 14.59
N THR A 184 -23.11 -0.78 14.71
CA THR A 184 -24.04 0.35 14.54
C THR A 184 -23.81 1.43 15.59
N ASP A 185 -23.71 1.04 16.86
CA ASP A 185 -23.52 2.00 17.96
C ASP A 185 -22.14 2.66 17.88
N GLY A 186 -21.10 1.90 17.55
CA GLY A 186 -19.76 2.45 17.34
C GLY A 186 -19.71 3.43 16.17
N LEU A 187 -20.38 3.12 15.06
CA LEU A 187 -20.47 4.03 13.92
C LEU A 187 -21.27 5.30 14.26
N LYS A 188 -22.40 5.17 14.96
CA LYS A 188 -23.16 6.34 15.43
C LYS A 188 -22.30 7.29 16.27
N ALA A 189 -21.46 6.74 17.16
CA ALA A 189 -20.54 7.54 17.97
C ALA A 189 -19.52 8.29 17.11
N LEU A 190 -18.98 7.64 16.04
CA LEU A 190 -17.97 8.24 15.16
C LEU A 190 -18.53 9.24 14.14
N THR A 191 -19.75 8.98 13.61
CA THR A 191 -20.39 9.82 12.58
C THR A 191 -21.30 10.90 13.17
N GLY A 192 -21.50 10.92 14.49
CA GLY A 192 -22.48 11.79 15.13
C GLY A 192 -23.93 11.44 14.71
N GLY A 193 -24.20 10.18 14.40
CA GLY A 193 -25.50 9.69 13.98
C GLY A 193 -25.87 9.93 12.51
N LYS A 194 -24.97 10.52 11.72
CA LYS A 194 -25.15 10.71 10.28
C LYS A 194 -24.94 9.38 9.54
N ASP A 195 -25.66 9.21 8.44
CA ASP A 195 -25.38 8.12 7.50
C ASP A 195 -24.05 8.36 6.75
N ALA A 196 -23.56 7.35 6.01
CA ALA A 196 -22.28 7.41 5.33
C ALA A 196 -22.20 8.59 4.33
N LYS A 197 -23.27 8.83 3.56
CA LYS A 197 -23.32 9.90 2.54
C LYS A 197 -23.33 11.28 3.18
N ALA A 198 -24.22 11.50 4.14
CA ALA A 198 -24.33 12.78 4.85
C ALA A 198 -23.05 13.08 5.64
N TYR A 199 -22.40 12.06 6.21
CA TYR A 199 -21.13 12.24 6.89
C TYR A 199 -20.02 12.64 5.90
N ALA A 200 -19.88 11.94 4.77
CA ALA A 200 -18.88 12.22 3.74
C ALA A 200 -19.08 13.62 3.12
N GLN A 201 -20.32 14.01 2.83
CA GLN A 201 -20.63 15.38 2.34
C GLN A 201 -20.26 16.45 3.35
N ALA A 202 -20.46 16.22 4.64
CA ALA A 202 -20.05 17.15 5.68
C ALA A 202 -18.52 17.34 5.74
N LEU A 203 -17.73 16.32 5.35
CA LEU A 203 -16.26 16.46 5.25
C LEU A 203 -15.86 17.40 4.13
N VAL A 204 -16.53 17.38 2.98
CA VAL A 204 -16.24 18.30 1.86
C VAL A 204 -16.38 19.76 2.30
N ALA A 205 -17.42 20.07 3.09
CA ALA A 205 -17.64 21.43 3.60
C ALA A 205 -16.61 21.86 4.68
N GLN A 206 -15.89 20.91 5.29
CA GLN A 206 -14.89 21.16 6.33
C GLN A 206 -13.46 21.20 5.80
N ALA A 207 -13.24 20.79 4.55
CA ALA A 207 -11.92 20.71 3.95
C ALA A 207 -11.26 22.08 3.83
N THR A 208 -10.03 22.21 4.31
CA THR A 208 -9.27 23.47 4.30
C THR A 208 -8.03 23.41 3.41
N SER A 209 -7.54 22.20 3.10
CA SER A 209 -6.41 21.97 2.21
C SER A 209 -6.81 21.15 0.99
N ALA A 210 -5.94 21.13 -0.03
CA ALA A 210 -6.13 20.28 -1.20
C ALA A 210 -6.19 18.80 -0.85
N LEU A 211 -5.36 18.37 0.11
CA LEU A 211 -5.35 16.99 0.59
C LEU A 211 -6.65 16.65 1.32
N ASP A 212 -7.12 17.53 2.22
CA ASP A 212 -8.39 17.32 2.92
C ASP A 212 -9.54 17.19 1.94
N ALA A 213 -9.59 18.10 0.95
CA ALA A 213 -10.64 18.09 -0.07
C ALA A 213 -10.58 16.83 -0.95
N ALA A 214 -9.39 16.35 -1.31
CA ALA A 214 -9.22 15.12 -2.06
C ALA A 214 -9.66 13.89 -1.24
N LEU A 215 -9.30 13.83 0.04
CA LEU A 215 -9.71 12.75 0.95
C LEU A 215 -11.22 12.79 1.23
N ALA A 216 -11.81 13.98 1.34
CA ALA A 216 -13.26 14.15 1.46
C ALA A 216 -14.00 13.70 0.18
N ALA A 217 -13.46 14.00 -1.01
CA ALA A 217 -14.00 13.50 -2.27
C ALA A 217 -13.90 11.98 -2.38
N GLU A 218 -12.79 11.40 -1.95
CA GLU A 218 -12.62 9.93 -1.83
C GLU A 218 -13.71 9.34 -0.89
N ALA A 219 -13.95 9.98 0.27
CA ALA A 219 -14.98 9.55 1.20
C ALA A 219 -16.38 9.58 0.57
N VAL A 220 -16.72 10.62 -0.19
CA VAL A 220 -18.01 10.75 -0.90
C VAL A 220 -18.19 9.61 -1.89
N LYS A 221 -17.16 9.27 -2.68
CA LYS A 221 -17.24 8.15 -3.61
C LYS A 221 -17.42 6.81 -2.88
N LEU A 222 -16.63 6.55 -1.85
CA LEU A 222 -16.72 5.33 -1.06
C LEU A 222 -18.10 5.18 -0.39
N ALA A 223 -18.74 6.29 -0.03
CA ALA A 223 -20.09 6.33 0.49
C ALA A 223 -21.19 6.25 -0.60
N GLY A 224 -20.83 6.14 -1.87
CA GLY A 224 -21.78 6.11 -2.99
C GLY A 224 -22.48 7.44 -3.25
N GLY A 225 -21.83 8.56 -2.95
CA GLY A 225 -22.29 9.91 -3.24
C GLY A 225 -21.84 10.46 -4.61
N ASP A 226 -22.24 11.69 -4.91
CA ASP A 226 -21.81 12.41 -6.12
C ASP A 226 -20.36 12.89 -5.99
N PHE A 227 -19.48 12.11 -6.59
CA PHE A 227 -18.04 12.33 -6.54
C PHE A 227 -17.59 13.50 -7.42
N ALA A 228 -18.24 13.75 -8.57
CA ALA A 228 -17.80 14.76 -9.53
C ALA A 228 -17.83 16.17 -8.93
N SER A 229 -18.89 16.50 -8.20
CA SER A 229 -19.01 17.77 -7.47
C SER A 229 -17.93 17.91 -6.39
N ALA A 230 -17.70 16.86 -5.60
CA ALA A 230 -16.70 16.88 -4.53
C ALA A 230 -15.26 16.99 -5.08
N ALA A 231 -14.95 16.33 -6.20
CA ALA A 231 -13.66 16.44 -6.86
C ALA A 231 -13.38 17.83 -7.42
N ASN A 232 -14.41 18.49 -7.99
CA ASN A 232 -14.31 19.87 -8.46
C ASN A 232 -14.03 20.84 -7.29
N THR A 233 -14.72 20.66 -6.16
CA THR A 233 -14.46 21.45 -4.95
C THR A 233 -13.03 21.26 -4.46
N ALA A 234 -12.49 20.01 -4.52
CA ALA A 234 -11.10 19.74 -4.20
C ALA A 234 -10.13 20.45 -5.15
N ALA A 235 -10.44 20.48 -6.45
CA ALA A 235 -9.64 21.17 -7.44
C ALA A 235 -9.67 22.70 -7.27
N GLU A 236 -10.78 23.27 -6.85
CA GLU A 236 -10.93 24.72 -6.60
C GLU A 236 -10.20 25.16 -5.33
N GLY A 237 -10.24 24.35 -4.25
CA GLY A 237 -9.60 24.61 -2.96
C GLY A 237 -8.08 24.42 -2.94
N ALA A 238 -7.46 24.01 -4.03
CA ALA A 238 -6.08 23.52 -4.12
C ALA A 238 -4.95 24.55 -3.89
N ALA A 239 -5.23 25.72 -3.37
CA ALA A 239 -4.21 26.77 -3.25
C ALA A 239 -3.36 26.72 -1.97
N SER A 240 -3.67 25.87 -1.00
CA SER A 240 -3.00 25.82 0.30
C SER A 240 -2.44 24.42 0.59
N GLY A 241 -1.12 24.28 0.61
CA GLY A 241 -0.42 23.07 0.96
C GLY A 241 0.99 22.99 0.38
N GLY A 242 1.83 22.19 0.97
CA GLY A 242 3.15 21.87 0.44
C GLY A 242 3.09 20.92 -0.77
N ILE A 243 4.23 20.70 -1.40
CA ILE A 243 4.33 19.79 -2.55
C ILE A 243 3.94 18.34 -2.17
N ASP A 244 4.24 17.93 -0.95
CA ASP A 244 3.91 16.58 -0.44
C ASP A 244 2.40 16.42 -0.32
N ASP A 245 1.69 17.44 0.16
CA ASP A 245 0.23 17.44 0.24
C ASP A 245 -0.40 17.44 -1.16
N ALA A 246 0.19 18.16 -2.11
CA ALA A 246 -0.25 18.17 -3.49
C ALA A 246 -0.10 16.78 -4.15
N VAL A 247 1.03 16.12 -3.95
CA VAL A 247 1.26 14.75 -4.46
C VAL A 247 0.29 13.76 -3.81
N ALA A 248 0.09 13.86 -2.50
CA ALA A 248 -0.85 13.00 -1.78
C ALA A 248 -2.31 13.24 -2.22
N ALA A 249 -2.70 14.48 -2.51
CA ALA A 249 -4.03 14.82 -3.02
C ALA A 249 -4.29 14.23 -4.41
N VAL A 250 -3.33 14.33 -5.33
CA VAL A 250 -3.42 13.71 -6.67
C VAL A 250 -3.49 12.19 -6.54
N ALA A 251 -2.67 11.58 -5.67
CA ALA A 251 -2.71 10.14 -5.43
C ALA A 251 -4.07 9.69 -4.85
N ALA A 252 -4.66 10.47 -3.94
CA ALA A 252 -5.99 10.19 -3.40
C ALA A 252 -7.06 10.19 -4.50
N LEU A 253 -7.09 11.20 -5.38
CA LEU A 253 -8.04 11.26 -6.49
C LEU A 253 -7.80 10.17 -7.55
N ARG A 254 -6.54 9.79 -7.81
CA ARG A 254 -6.22 8.67 -8.72
C ARG A 254 -6.78 7.33 -8.22
N ARG A 255 -6.70 7.06 -6.91
CA ARG A 255 -7.34 5.86 -6.32
C ARG A 255 -8.84 5.80 -6.58
N VAL A 256 -9.45 6.95 -6.72
CA VAL A 256 -10.90 7.05 -6.97
C VAL A 256 -11.24 7.09 -8.47
N GLY A 257 -10.24 7.30 -9.34
CA GLY A 257 -10.40 7.19 -10.79
C GLY A 257 -11.07 8.40 -11.48
N ALA A 258 -11.05 9.58 -10.85
CA ALA A 258 -11.56 10.82 -11.50
C ALA A 258 -10.97 12.09 -10.88
N GLY A 259 -10.91 13.17 -11.65
CA GLY A 259 -10.51 14.50 -11.19
C GLY A 259 -9.02 14.73 -10.95
N ALA A 260 -8.20 13.69 -11.03
CA ALA A 260 -6.76 13.77 -10.78
C ALA A 260 -6.04 14.64 -11.79
N ASP A 261 -6.38 14.54 -13.08
CA ASP A 261 -5.71 15.27 -14.17
C ASP A 261 -5.90 16.79 -14.05
N ALA A 262 -7.11 17.24 -13.68
CA ALA A 262 -7.39 18.64 -13.47
C ALA A 262 -6.60 19.21 -12.28
N LEU A 263 -6.49 18.44 -11.20
CA LEU A 263 -5.73 18.84 -10.02
C LEU A 263 -4.23 18.83 -10.31
N GLU A 264 -3.74 17.82 -11.05
CA GLU A 264 -2.35 17.72 -11.47
C GLU A 264 -1.93 18.90 -12.37
N ALA A 265 -2.76 19.26 -13.35
CA ALA A 265 -2.53 20.43 -14.21
C ALA A 265 -2.43 21.73 -13.40
N LYS A 266 -3.26 21.88 -12.37
CA LYS A 266 -3.24 23.04 -11.46
C LYS A 266 -1.96 23.07 -10.63
N PHE A 267 -1.51 21.93 -10.10
CA PHE A 267 -0.26 21.83 -9.35
C PHE A 267 0.98 21.95 -10.23
N ALA A 268 0.93 21.54 -11.49
CA ALA A 268 1.99 21.80 -12.45
C ALA A 268 2.23 23.31 -12.65
N GLY A 269 1.17 24.12 -12.63
CA GLY A 269 1.26 25.58 -12.64
C GLY A 269 1.79 26.17 -11.33
N ALA A 270 1.38 25.61 -10.18
CA ALA A 270 1.82 26.07 -8.86
C ALA A 270 3.26 25.64 -8.51
N PHE A 271 3.70 24.49 -9.00
CA PHE A 271 5.01 23.90 -8.75
C PHE A 271 5.77 23.59 -10.05
N PRO A 272 6.12 24.59 -10.88
CA PRO A 272 6.65 24.39 -12.23
C PRO A 272 8.01 23.68 -12.28
N TYR A 273 8.74 23.66 -11.18
CA TYR A 273 10.05 23.00 -11.06
C TYR A 273 9.97 21.61 -10.41
N SER A 274 8.78 21.13 -10.11
CA SER A 274 8.59 19.83 -9.49
C SER A 274 8.59 18.69 -10.53
N ASN A 275 9.43 17.70 -10.32
CA ASN A 275 9.40 16.47 -11.13
C ASN A 275 8.09 15.68 -10.95
N ALA A 276 7.36 15.86 -9.85
CA ALA A 276 6.10 15.17 -9.57
C ALA A 276 4.96 15.60 -10.52
N PHE A 277 4.99 16.85 -11.03
CA PHE A 277 3.94 17.45 -11.86
C PHE A 277 4.46 17.84 -13.26
N GLY A 278 5.41 17.11 -13.83
CA GLY A 278 5.84 17.32 -15.23
C GLY A 278 6.93 18.37 -15.43
N GLY A 279 7.63 18.80 -14.37
CA GLY A 279 8.76 19.74 -14.42
C GLY A 279 10.00 19.32 -15.21
N ALA A 280 9.96 18.15 -15.83
CA ALA A 280 11.02 17.67 -16.75
C ALA A 280 11.15 18.50 -18.05
N LYS A 281 10.26 19.44 -18.32
CA LYS A 281 10.41 20.36 -19.47
C LYS A 281 11.41 21.51 -19.24
N ALA A 282 11.60 21.90 -17.98
CA ALA A 282 12.48 23.01 -17.64
C ALA A 282 14.01 22.69 -17.75
N THR A 283 14.39 21.41 -17.72
CA THR A 283 15.80 21.01 -17.86
C THR A 283 16.31 20.98 -19.29
N LYS A 284 15.45 21.09 -20.31
CA LYS A 284 15.89 21.21 -21.71
C LYS A 284 16.15 22.64 -22.18
N GLU A 285 15.55 23.64 -21.55
CA GLU A 285 15.75 25.05 -21.91
C GLU A 285 16.91 25.73 -21.17
N ALA A 286 17.43 25.15 -20.09
CA ALA A 286 18.57 25.66 -19.33
C ALA A 286 19.95 25.18 -19.86
N LYS A 287 20.00 24.58 -21.05
CA LYS A 287 21.23 24.17 -21.74
C LYS A 287 21.41 24.87 -23.08
N ILE A 288 21.19 26.17 -23.14
CA ILE A 288 21.63 27.06 -24.22
C ILE A 288 22.49 28.14 -23.63
#